data_b1991380c5a32e771455912c61090601
#
_entry.id   b1991380c5a32e771455912c61090601
#
_cell.length_a   1.000
_cell.length_b   1.000
_cell.length_c   1.000
_cell.angle_alpha   90.00
_cell.angle_beta   90.00
_cell.angle_gamma   90.00
#
_symmetry.space_group_name_H-M   'P 1'
#
loop_
_entity.id
_entity.type
_entity.pdbx_description
1 polymer ?
#
loop_
_entity_poly.entity_id
_entity_poly.type
_entity_poly.pdbx_seq_one_letter_code
_entity_poly.pdbx_strand_id
1 'polypeptide(L)'
;MSFLQSERIIEVQDQQEMVGILGRNDELLRVIKEHYESVIVARGNVIVFSGEDNEVGQIETLFKELLFLYRQGMPLTTHDVRYSIGMIAEGRLESLHRMYADTIIVTNRGRQVKAKTLGQWDYVETIKRSNVTIGIGPAGTGKTYLAVALAVKALKNKEVERIVLTRPAVEAGEKLGFLPGDMQDKVDPYLRPLYDALYDMLGSETFQKYVARGTIEVAPLAYMRGRTLNDSFIILDEAQNTTPEQMKMFLTRFGFGSKMVITGDITQIDLPNGKNSGLKQAAYVLQKTPGVGIIRFGEADVVRHEIVAAIIRAYENYDSRRQKQREADNDNNAGK
;
A
#
# COMPACT_ATOMS: atom_id res chain seq x y z
N MET A 1 9.97 -3.38 -43.17
CA MET A 1 8.96 -2.34 -42.93
C MET A 1 9.74 -1.11 -42.49
N SER A 2 9.60 0.02 -43.19
CA SER A 2 10.24 1.28 -42.80
C SER A 2 9.50 1.81 -41.58
N PHE A 3 10.14 1.83 -40.44
CA PHE A 3 9.58 2.49 -39.26
C PHE A 3 9.55 3.98 -39.54
N LEU A 4 8.37 4.60 -39.43
CA LEU A 4 8.23 6.05 -39.49
C LEU A 4 8.98 6.64 -38.30
N GLN A 5 10.13 7.28 -38.53
CA GLN A 5 10.81 8.08 -37.56
C GLN A 5 10.03 9.38 -37.35
N SER A 6 9.73 9.70 -36.10
CA SER A 6 9.08 10.95 -35.72
C SER A 6 9.94 11.69 -34.68
N GLU A 7 9.77 13.00 -34.65
CA GLU A 7 10.33 13.88 -33.65
C GLU A 7 9.20 14.66 -32.99
N ARG A 8 9.19 14.72 -31.64
CA ARG A 8 8.25 15.52 -30.87
C ARG A 8 8.97 16.31 -29.81
N ILE A 9 8.35 17.40 -29.40
CA ILE A 9 8.95 18.38 -28.50
C ILE A 9 7.95 18.70 -27.38
N ILE A 10 8.46 18.78 -26.16
CA ILE A 10 7.71 19.32 -25.00
C ILE A 10 8.49 20.50 -24.45
N GLU A 11 7.77 21.59 -24.17
CA GLU A 11 8.30 22.76 -23.49
C GLU A 11 7.83 22.78 -22.03
N VAL A 12 8.74 23.05 -21.11
CA VAL A 12 8.49 23.28 -19.70
C VAL A 12 8.56 24.77 -19.38
N GLN A 13 7.89 25.22 -18.32
CA GLN A 13 7.80 26.63 -17.98
C GLN A 13 9.13 27.22 -17.50
N ASP A 14 9.85 26.48 -16.70
CA ASP A 14 11.11 26.90 -16.10
C ASP A 14 12.03 25.73 -15.74
N GLN A 15 13.19 26.07 -15.19
CA GLN A 15 14.19 25.09 -14.81
C GLN A 15 13.78 24.25 -13.56
N GLN A 16 12.91 24.78 -12.69
CA GLN A 16 12.41 24.02 -11.55
C GLN A 16 11.46 22.90 -12.02
N GLU A 17 10.61 23.21 -12.99
CA GLU A 17 9.74 22.21 -13.61
C GLU A 17 10.58 21.13 -14.33
N MET A 18 11.64 21.53 -15.07
CA MET A 18 12.56 20.60 -15.71
C MET A 18 13.20 19.64 -14.69
N VAL A 19 13.79 20.17 -13.61
CA VAL A 19 14.39 19.36 -12.55
C VAL A 19 13.32 18.48 -11.86
N GLY A 20 12.11 18.99 -11.70
CA GLY A 20 10.99 18.26 -11.08
C GLY A 20 10.60 17.00 -11.84
N ILE A 21 10.58 17.06 -13.18
CA ILE A 21 10.18 15.92 -14.04
C ILE A 21 11.33 15.02 -14.47
N LEU A 22 12.56 15.52 -14.48
CA LEU A 22 13.76 14.70 -14.78
C LEU A 22 14.38 14.09 -13.52
N GLY A 23 14.04 14.61 -12.34
CA GLY A 23 14.61 14.20 -11.07
C GLY A 23 15.97 14.85 -10.79
N ARG A 24 16.44 14.73 -9.55
CA ARG A 24 17.77 15.20 -9.17
C ARG A 24 18.83 14.33 -9.86
N ASN A 25 19.81 14.96 -10.49
CA ASN A 25 20.83 14.27 -11.27
C ASN A 25 20.23 13.32 -12.34
N ASP A 26 19.11 13.70 -12.96
CA ASP A 26 18.41 12.97 -14.01
C ASP A 26 17.96 11.55 -13.59
N GLU A 27 17.66 11.32 -12.31
CA GLU A 27 17.29 10.00 -11.80
C GLU A 27 16.00 9.46 -12.45
N LEU A 28 15.01 10.33 -12.67
CA LEU A 28 13.76 9.94 -13.34
C LEU A 28 13.96 9.75 -14.84
N LEU A 29 14.75 10.61 -15.48
CA LEU A 29 15.12 10.49 -16.89
C LEU A 29 15.85 9.18 -17.18
N ARG A 30 16.73 8.72 -16.27
CA ARG A 30 17.41 7.42 -16.42
C ARG A 30 16.41 6.27 -16.47
N VAL A 31 15.42 6.26 -15.57
CA VAL A 31 14.35 5.24 -15.58
C VAL A 31 13.60 5.22 -16.91
N ILE A 32 13.30 6.40 -17.46
CA ILE A 32 12.63 6.51 -18.76
C ILE A 32 13.51 5.95 -19.88
N LYS A 33 14.80 6.32 -19.91
CA LYS A 33 15.77 5.84 -20.90
C LYS A 33 16.10 4.33 -20.78
N GLU A 34 15.94 3.73 -19.61
CA GLU A 34 16.06 2.27 -19.42
C GLU A 34 14.90 1.50 -20.06
N HIS A 35 13.77 2.16 -20.27
CA HIS A 35 12.53 1.52 -20.77
C HIS A 35 12.31 1.75 -22.26
N TYR A 36 12.70 2.90 -22.79
CA TYR A 36 12.51 3.29 -24.19
C TYR A 36 13.83 3.35 -24.95
N GLU A 37 13.81 2.91 -26.22
CA GLU A 37 14.99 2.95 -27.11
C GLU A 37 15.15 4.31 -27.80
N SER A 38 14.09 5.11 -27.86
CA SER A 38 14.08 6.46 -28.48
C SER A 38 15.06 7.42 -27.80
N VAL A 39 15.66 8.30 -28.59
CA VAL A 39 16.58 9.31 -28.10
C VAL A 39 15.80 10.43 -27.38
N ILE A 40 16.15 10.69 -26.13
CA ILE A 40 15.56 11.77 -25.31
C ILE A 40 16.67 12.76 -24.95
N VAL A 41 16.50 14.02 -25.38
CA VAL A 41 17.46 15.10 -25.15
C VAL A 41 16.74 16.27 -24.46
N ALA A 42 17.21 16.65 -23.27
CA ALA A 42 16.74 17.83 -22.57
C ALA A 42 17.78 18.96 -22.67
N ARG A 43 17.36 20.15 -23.11
CA ARG A 43 18.19 21.37 -23.23
C ARG A 43 17.40 22.61 -22.87
N GLY A 44 17.86 23.36 -21.86
CA GLY A 44 17.12 24.53 -21.38
C GLY A 44 15.73 24.14 -20.90
N ASN A 45 14.69 24.70 -21.50
CA ASN A 45 13.29 24.42 -21.16
C ASN A 45 12.61 23.47 -22.17
N VAL A 46 13.39 22.75 -22.98
CA VAL A 46 12.86 21.90 -24.07
C VAL A 46 13.34 20.48 -23.91
N ILE A 47 12.43 19.53 -24.11
CA ILE A 47 12.74 18.10 -24.20
C ILE A 47 12.34 17.63 -25.59
N VAL A 48 13.29 17.05 -26.31
CA VAL A 48 13.11 16.52 -27.66
C VAL A 48 13.15 15.00 -27.62
N PHE A 49 12.19 14.35 -28.25
CA PHE A 49 12.13 12.89 -28.42
C PHE A 49 12.23 12.55 -29.89
N SER A 50 13.10 11.61 -30.26
CA SER A 50 13.21 11.12 -31.63
C SER A 50 13.36 9.61 -31.68
N GLY A 51 12.57 8.95 -32.53
CA GLY A 51 12.54 7.49 -32.63
C GLY A 51 11.33 6.98 -33.41
N GLU A 52 10.89 5.77 -33.10
CA GLU A 52 9.67 5.19 -33.68
C GLU A 52 8.42 5.96 -33.23
N ASP A 53 7.50 6.25 -34.15
CA ASP A 53 6.34 7.13 -33.90
C ASP A 53 5.47 6.68 -32.73
N ASN A 54 5.22 5.37 -32.60
CA ASN A 54 4.43 4.82 -31.49
C ASN A 54 5.14 5.05 -30.13
N GLU A 55 6.44 4.77 -30.06
CA GLU A 55 7.23 4.93 -28.85
C GLU A 55 7.37 6.41 -28.46
N VAL A 56 7.65 7.28 -29.44
CA VAL A 56 7.71 8.73 -29.23
C VAL A 56 6.35 9.27 -28.75
N GLY A 57 5.23 8.71 -29.22
CA GLY A 57 3.88 9.04 -28.74
C GLY A 57 3.64 8.64 -27.28
N GLN A 58 4.15 7.49 -26.85
CA GLN A 58 4.08 7.06 -25.46
C GLN A 58 4.97 7.94 -24.55
N ILE A 59 6.17 8.28 -24.99
CA ILE A 59 7.09 9.17 -24.27
C ILE A 59 6.48 10.57 -24.11
N GLU A 60 5.88 11.12 -25.18
CA GLU A 60 5.19 12.41 -25.12
C GLU A 60 4.05 12.37 -24.09
N THR A 61 3.27 11.32 -24.11
CA THR A 61 2.15 11.11 -23.16
C THR A 61 2.68 11.01 -21.73
N LEU A 62 3.76 10.27 -21.51
CA LEU A 62 4.41 10.14 -20.22
C LEU A 62 4.87 11.51 -19.69
N PHE A 63 5.60 12.28 -20.46
CA PHE A 63 6.07 13.59 -20.02
C PHE A 63 4.93 14.60 -19.76
N LYS A 64 3.86 14.57 -20.55
CA LYS A 64 2.64 15.35 -20.28
C LYS A 64 2.03 14.98 -18.94
N GLU A 65 2.01 13.68 -18.62
CA GLU A 65 1.51 13.18 -17.34
C GLU A 65 2.41 13.59 -16.18
N LEU A 66 3.72 13.42 -16.28
CA LEU A 66 4.66 13.84 -15.25
C LEU A 66 4.57 15.36 -14.98
N LEU A 67 4.44 16.18 -16.02
CA LEU A 67 4.20 17.61 -15.90
C LEU A 67 2.89 17.92 -15.17
N PHE A 68 1.81 17.22 -15.53
CA PHE A 68 0.52 17.37 -14.86
C PHE A 68 0.64 17.06 -13.35
N LEU A 69 1.26 15.96 -12.99
CA LEU A 69 1.46 15.54 -11.60
C LEU A 69 2.35 16.53 -10.83
N TYR A 70 3.45 16.97 -11.42
CA TYR A 70 4.33 17.96 -10.83
C TYR A 70 3.61 19.29 -10.54
N ARG A 71 2.83 19.80 -11.51
CA ARG A 71 2.02 21.02 -11.38
C ARG A 71 0.93 20.91 -10.31
N GLN A 72 0.48 19.69 -9.99
CA GLN A 72 -0.41 19.41 -8.84
C GLN A 72 0.36 19.39 -7.49
N GLY A 73 1.64 19.71 -7.47
CA GLY A 73 2.47 19.74 -6.27
C GLY A 73 2.89 18.34 -5.78
N MET A 74 2.82 17.32 -6.64
CA MET A 74 3.27 15.98 -6.29
C MET A 74 4.78 15.84 -6.48
N PRO A 75 5.54 15.44 -5.44
CA PRO A 75 6.92 15.03 -5.62
C PRO A 75 6.94 13.70 -6.40
N LEU A 76 7.53 13.72 -7.60
CA LEU A 76 7.66 12.52 -8.43
C LEU A 76 8.78 11.62 -7.92
N THR A 77 8.55 10.32 -7.97
CA THR A 77 9.52 9.28 -7.63
C THR A 77 9.75 8.34 -8.83
N THR A 78 10.84 7.58 -8.81
CA THR A 78 11.11 6.53 -9.80
C THR A 78 9.99 5.50 -9.88
N HIS A 79 9.32 5.22 -8.76
CA HIS A 79 8.13 4.37 -8.74
C HIS A 79 6.98 4.98 -9.56
N ASP A 80 6.70 6.27 -9.38
CA ASP A 80 5.59 6.95 -10.10
C ASP A 80 5.86 6.93 -11.61
N VAL A 81 7.12 7.13 -12.04
CA VAL A 81 7.52 7.04 -13.46
C VAL A 81 7.30 5.62 -14.00
N ARG A 82 7.83 4.58 -13.34
CA ARG A 82 7.66 3.18 -13.79
C ARG A 82 6.19 2.78 -13.85
N TYR A 83 5.41 3.21 -12.87
CA TYR A 83 3.98 2.94 -12.82
C TYR A 83 3.24 3.62 -13.97
N SER A 84 3.53 4.91 -14.24
CA SER A 84 2.95 5.66 -15.36
C SER A 84 3.30 5.04 -16.71
N ILE A 85 4.54 4.58 -16.92
CA ILE A 85 4.97 3.86 -18.12
C ILE A 85 4.09 2.61 -18.34
N GLY A 86 3.93 1.77 -17.31
CA GLY A 86 3.09 0.58 -17.42
C GLY A 86 1.63 0.91 -17.75
N MET A 87 1.06 1.92 -17.11
CA MET A 87 -0.32 2.37 -17.34
C MET A 87 -0.55 2.92 -18.75
N ILE A 88 0.43 3.64 -19.30
CA ILE A 88 0.38 4.16 -20.68
C ILE A 88 0.45 3.00 -21.67
N ALA A 89 1.35 2.03 -21.44
CA ALA A 89 1.46 0.85 -22.29
C ALA A 89 0.15 0.01 -22.30
N GLU A 90 -0.60 -0.01 -21.20
CA GLU A 90 -1.92 -0.65 -21.08
C GLU A 90 -3.10 0.21 -21.60
N GLY A 91 -2.84 1.45 -22.02
CA GLY A 91 -3.90 2.37 -22.47
C GLY A 91 -4.83 2.88 -21.35
N ARG A 92 -4.37 2.89 -20.09
CA ARG A 92 -5.18 3.19 -18.88
C ARG A 92 -4.92 4.59 -18.29
N LEU A 93 -4.58 5.56 -19.13
CA LEU A 93 -4.24 6.94 -18.73
C LEU A 93 -5.36 7.65 -17.96
N GLU A 94 -6.63 7.46 -18.36
CA GLU A 94 -7.76 8.07 -17.63
C GLU A 94 -7.88 7.57 -16.19
N SER A 95 -7.56 6.30 -15.95
CA SER A 95 -7.56 5.72 -14.61
C SER A 95 -6.46 6.34 -13.74
N LEU A 96 -5.31 6.65 -14.35
CA LEU A 96 -4.21 7.34 -13.71
C LEU A 96 -4.62 8.75 -13.24
N HIS A 97 -5.25 9.53 -14.11
CA HIS A 97 -5.75 10.88 -13.78
C HIS A 97 -6.73 10.86 -12.61
N ARG A 98 -7.71 9.94 -12.61
CA ARG A 98 -8.68 9.79 -11.51
C ARG A 98 -8.00 9.46 -10.18
N MET A 99 -7.03 8.56 -10.22
CA MET A 99 -6.28 8.13 -9.03
C MET A 99 -5.54 9.31 -8.38
N TYR A 100 -4.87 10.14 -9.17
CA TYR A 100 -4.08 11.25 -8.67
C TYR A 100 -4.90 12.50 -8.30
N ALA A 101 -6.11 12.66 -8.81
CA ALA A 101 -6.97 13.79 -8.51
C ALA A 101 -7.47 13.80 -7.06
N ASP A 102 -7.65 12.64 -6.43
CA ASP A 102 -8.28 12.52 -5.11
C ASP A 102 -7.26 12.50 -3.97
N THR A 103 -7.22 13.55 -3.18
CA THR A 103 -6.45 13.60 -1.92
C THR A 103 -7.26 12.95 -0.81
N ILE A 104 -6.75 11.86 -0.24
CA ILE A 104 -7.41 11.16 0.86
C ILE A 104 -7.41 12.05 2.10
N ILE A 105 -6.23 12.51 2.52
CA ILE A 105 -6.04 13.40 3.68
C ILE A 105 -4.73 14.16 3.53
N VAL A 106 -4.60 15.28 4.25
CA VAL A 106 -3.33 15.97 4.43
C VAL A 106 -2.77 15.61 5.81
N THR A 107 -1.52 15.14 5.87
CA THR A 107 -0.83 14.78 7.12
C THR A 107 -0.56 16.00 7.98
N ASN A 108 -0.18 15.79 9.24
CA ASN A 108 0.21 16.88 10.14
C ASN A 108 1.39 17.74 9.61
N ARG A 109 2.23 17.17 8.74
CA ARG A 109 3.37 17.86 8.10
C ARG A 109 3.00 18.51 6.77
N GLY A 110 1.73 18.63 6.40
CA GLY A 110 1.26 19.23 5.15
C GLY A 110 1.42 18.32 3.91
N ARG A 111 1.84 17.06 4.05
CA ARG A 111 1.98 16.13 2.93
C ARG A 111 0.61 15.55 2.55
N GLN A 112 0.27 15.62 1.27
CA GLN A 112 -0.93 14.99 0.73
C GLN A 112 -0.77 13.46 0.66
N VAL A 113 -1.73 12.73 1.19
CA VAL A 113 -1.85 11.28 1.04
C VAL A 113 -2.79 10.98 -0.10
N LYS A 114 -2.28 10.31 -1.12
CA LYS A 114 -3.03 9.90 -2.32
C LYS A 114 -2.77 8.42 -2.58
N ALA A 115 -3.64 7.77 -3.34
CA ALA A 115 -3.36 6.46 -3.90
C ALA A 115 -2.20 6.58 -4.91
N LYS A 116 -1.28 5.64 -4.89
CA LYS A 116 -0.10 5.58 -5.78
C LYS A 116 -0.22 4.49 -6.84
N THR A 117 -1.21 3.62 -6.72
CA THR A 117 -1.52 2.54 -7.66
C THR A 117 -3.03 2.39 -7.82
N LEU A 118 -3.47 1.79 -8.92
CA LEU A 118 -4.90 1.53 -9.12
C LEU A 118 -5.47 0.58 -8.05
N GLY A 119 -4.71 -0.43 -7.63
CA GLY A 119 -5.14 -1.30 -6.55
C GLY A 119 -5.34 -0.53 -5.24
N GLN A 120 -4.48 0.47 -4.95
CA GLN A 120 -4.68 1.37 -3.81
C GLN A 120 -5.92 2.26 -4.00
N TRP A 121 -6.16 2.76 -5.20
CA TRP A 121 -7.34 3.57 -5.50
C TRP A 121 -8.63 2.74 -5.37
N ASP A 122 -8.67 1.54 -5.96
CA ASP A 122 -9.80 0.61 -5.82
C ASP A 122 -10.08 0.24 -4.36
N TYR A 123 -9.02 0.09 -3.56
CA TYR A 123 -9.13 -0.17 -2.13
C TYR A 123 -9.76 1.01 -1.39
N VAL A 124 -9.29 2.22 -1.64
CA VAL A 124 -9.85 3.46 -1.06
C VAL A 124 -11.32 3.60 -1.41
N GLU A 125 -11.68 3.42 -2.70
CA GLU A 125 -13.08 3.50 -3.15
C GLU A 125 -13.94 2.38 -2.55
N THR A 126 -13.38 1.17 -2.40
CA THR A 126 -14.09 0.07 -1.75
C THR A 126 -14.33 0.36 -0.27
N ILE A 127 -13.37 0.92 0.46
CA ILE A 127 -13.58 1.33 1.85
C ILE A 127 -14.67 2.42 1.94
N LYS A 128 -14.69 3.38 1.04
CA LYS A 128 -15.73 4.44 1.04
C LYS A 128 -17.14 3.86 0.89
N ARG A 129 -17.34 2.91 -0.03
CA ARG A 129 -18.68 2.37 -0.38
C ARG A 129 -19.14 1.17 0.46
N SER A 130 -18.23 0.43 1.10
CA SER A 130 -18.53 -0.81 1.82
C SER A 130 -18.59 -0.60 3.33
N ASN A 131 -19.37 -1.41 4.03
CA ASN A 131 -19.44 -1.43 5.49
C ASN A 131 -18.22 -2.16 6.07
N VAL A 132 -17.85 -3.29 5.44
CA VAL A 132 -16.67 -4.10 5.78
C VAL A 132 -15.80 -4.23 4.54
N THR A 133 -14.51 -3.94 4.66
CA THR A 133 -13.54 -4.11 3.56
C THR A 133 -12.41 -5.03 3.99
N ILE A 134 -12.11 -6.03 3.16
CA ILE A 134 -10.98 -6.95 3.36
C ILE A 134 -9.92 -6.64 2.31
N GLY A 135 -8.77 -6.13 2.73
CA GLY A 135 -7.62 -5.85 1.87
C GLY A 135 -6.53 -6.91 2.04
N ILE A 136 -6.27 -7.71 1.01
CA ILE A 136 -5.30 -8.81 1.02
C ILE A 136 -4.20 -8.52 0.02
N GLY A 137 -2.95 -8.72 0.41
CA GLY A 137 -1.81 -8.63 -0.50
C GLY A 137 -0.48 -8.47 0.20
N PRO A 138 0.63 -8.40 -0.55
CA PRO A 138 1.97 -8.38 0.00
C PRO A 138 2.24 -7.14 0.85
N ALA A 139 3.25 -7.24 1.70
CA ALA A 139 3.74 -6.11 2.49
C ALA A 139 4.22 -4.98 1.56
N GLY A 140 4.04 -3.72 1.97
CA GLY A 140 4.44 -2.55 1.17
C GLY A 140 3.39 -2.04 0.19
N THR A 141 2.20 -2.64 0.11
CA THR A 141 1.07 -2.15 -0.72
C THR A 141 0.25 -1.03 -0.05
N GLY A 142 0.63 -0.57 1.14
CA GLY A 142 -0.01 0.55 1.81
C GLY A 142 -1.36 0.27 2.48
N LYS A 143 -1.80 -1.00 2.58
CA LYS A 143 -3.10 -1.41 3.12
C LYS A 143 -3.44 -0.73 4.45
N THR A 144 -2.59 -0.93 5.44
CA THR A 144 -2.78 -0.40 6.80
C THR A 144 -2.70 1.12 6.83
N TYR A 145 -1.72 1.69 6.13
CA TYR A 145 -1.53 3.14 6.06
C TYR A 145 -2.74 3.87 5.46
N LEU A 146 -3.28 3.36 4.34
CA LEU A 146 -4.46 3.94 3.68
C LEU A 146 -5.74 3.75 4.51
N ALA A 147 -5.90 2.61 5.20
CA ALA A 147 -6.99 2.38 6.13
C ALA A 147 -6.96 3.39 7.29
N VAL A 148 -5.78 3.63 7.89
CA VAL A 148 -5.60 4.64 8.95
C VAL A 148 -5.86 6.04 8.43
N ALA A 149 -5.40 6.37 7.21
CA ALA A 149 -5.66 7.67 6.58
C ALA A 149 -7.17 7.94 6.43
N LEU A 150 -7.93 6.95 5.96
CA LEU A 150 -9.39 7.04 5.83
C LEU A 150 -10.09 7.10 7.20
N ALA A 151 -9.60 6.36 8.19
CA ALA A 151 -10.14 6.40 9.55
C ALA A 151 -9.99 7.81 10.16
N VAL A 152 -8.79 8.40 10.03
CA VAL A 152 -8.54 9.77 10.51
C VAL A 152 -9.38 10.80 9.73
N LYS A 153 -9.56 10.62 8.41
CA LYS A 153 -10.47 11.47 7.61
C LYS A 153 -11.90 11.38 8.12
N ALA A 154 -12.42 10.16 8.32
CA ALA A 154 -13.78 9.92 8.82
C ALA A 154 -13.99 10.55 10.22
N LEU A 155 -13.00 10.42 11.11
CA LEU A 155 -13.04 11.06 12.44
C LEU A 155 -13.05 12.59 12.34
N LYS A 156 -12.17 13.18 11.51
CA LYS A 156 -12.14 14.65 11.30
C LYS A 156 -13.43 15.17 10.70
N ASN A 157 -14.07 14.40 9.82
CA ASN A 157 -15.35 14.74 9.19
C ASN A 157 -16.56 14.44 10.11
N LYS A 158 -16.34 13.88 11.30
CA LYS A 158 -17.39 13.45 12.24
C LYS A 158 -18.34 12.38 11.64
N GLU A 159 -17.86 11.58 10.72
CA GLU A 159 -18.56 10.42 10.17
C GLU A 159 -18.57 9.25 11.17
N VAL A 160 -17.58 9.24 12.07
CA VAL A 160 -17.46 8.32 13.20
C VAL A 160 -17.02 9.07 14.45
N GLU A 161 -17.33 8.53 15.63
CA GLU A 161 -16.97 9.14 16.92
C GLU A 161 -15.60 8.68 17.42
N ARG A 162 -15.14 7.50 16.97
CA ARG A 162 -13.85 6.93 17.41
C ARG A 162 -13.21 6.03 16.36
N ILE A 163 -11.90 5.81 16.57
CA ILE A 163 -11.10 4.86 15.79
C ILE A 163 -10.66 3.74 16.74
N VAL A 164 -10.88 2.48 16.33
CA VAL A 164 -10.40 1.30 17.06
C VAL A 164 -9.47 0.53 16.15
N LEU A 165 -8.18 0.48 16.53
CA LEU A 165 -7.16 -0.30 15.84
C LEU A 165 -6.81 -1.53 16.66
N THR A 166 -6.77 -2.67 15.99
CA THR A 166 -6.45 -3.92 16.65
C THR A 166 -5.56 -4.80 15.78
N ARG A 167 -4.77 -5.62 16.46
CA ARG A 167 -3.87 -6.60 15.82
C ARG A 167 -3.86 -7.88 16.64
N PRO A 168 -3.81 -9.08 16.00
CA PRO A 168 -3.60 -10.31 16.75
C PRO A 168 -2.23 -10.26 17.41
N ALA A 169 -2.17 -10.57 18.70
CA ALA A 169 -0.90 -10.80 19.37
C ALA A 169 -0.40 -12.19 18.96
N VAL A 170 0.56 -12.24 18.05
CA VAL A 170 1.21 -13.49 17.61
C VAL A 170 2.60 -13.52 18.20
N GLU A 171 2.95 -14.61 18.81
CA GLU A 171 4.32 -14.88 19.24
C GLU A 171 5.15 -15.24 17.99
N ALA A 172 5.78 -14.26 17.36
CA ALA A 172 6.76 -14.52 16.29
C ALA A 172 8.06 -15.05 16.93
N GLY A 173 8.07 -16.33 17.29
CA GLY A 173 9.27 -17.02 17.80
C GLY A 173 9.66 -16.70 19.24
N GLU A 174 9.26 -15.58 19.82
CA GLU A 174 9.47 -15.21 21.22
C GLU A 174 8.14 -15.35 21.97
N LYS A 175 8.13 -16.21 22.99
CA LYS A 175 6.95 -16.35 23.84
C LYS A 175 6.73 -15.05 24.60
N LEU A 176 5.57 -14.42 24.49
CA LEU A 176 5.14 -13.23 25.22
C LEU A 176 5.45 -13.31 26.75
N GLY A 177 5.56 -14.54 27.26
CA GLY A 177 5.93 -14.81 28.66
C GLY A 177 7.35 -14.38 29.06
N PHE A 178 8.27 -14.14 28.13
CA PHE A 178 9.66 -13.76 28.42
C PHE A 178 9.92 -12.25 28.44
N LEU A 179 8.99 -11.42 27.95
CA LEU A 179 9.14 -9.97 27.99
C LEU A 179 8.79 -9.46 29.41
N PRO A 180 9.61 -8.57 30.00
CA PRO A 180 9.31 -7.93 31.28
C PRO A 180 8.15 -6.93 31.12
N GLY A 181 7.39 -6.69 32.17
CA GLY A 181 6.28 -5.76 32.18
C GLY A 181 4.90 -6.42 32.26
N ASP A 182 3.86 -5.60 32.26
CA ASP A 182 2.48 -6.08 32.22
C ASP A 182 2.08 -6.57 30.84
N MET A 183 0.85 -7.05 30.67
CA MET A 183 0.37 -7.57 29.39
C MET A 183 0.36 -6.48 28.30
N GLN A 184 0.13 -5.24 28.69
CA GLN A 184 0.05 -4.10 27.78
C GLN A 184 1.44 -3.72 27.27
N ASP A 185 2.44 -3.68 28.14
CA ASP A 185 3.83 -3.43 27.80
C ASP A 185 4.38 -4.48 26.82
N LYS A 186 3.97 -5.74 26.97
CA LYS A 186 4.39 -6.86 26.11
C LYS A 186 3.82 -6.80 24.71
N VAL A 187 2.63 -6.22 24.54
CA VAL A 187 1.94 -6.13 23.23
C VAL A 187 2.27 -4.83 22.52
N ASP A 188 2.68 -3.78 23.23
CA ASP A 188 2.94 -2.44 22.67
C ASP A 188 3.93 -2.44 21.47
N PRO A 189 5.03 -3.20 21.47
CA PRO A 189 5.93 -3.28 20.31
C PRO A 189 5.25 -3.74 19.02
N TYR A 190 4.27 -4.63 19.12
CA TYR A 190 3.53 -5.13 17.96
C TYR A 190 2.52 -4.12 17.41
N LEU A 191 2.14 -3.12 18.20
CA LEU A 191 1.19 -2.06 17.82
C LEU A 191 1.91 -0.81 17.26
N ARG A 192 3.24 -0.73 17.38
CA ARG A 192 4.03 0.43 16.89
C ARG A 192 3.74 0.86 15.45
N PRO A 193 3.64 -0.05 14.45
CA PRO A 193 3.32 0.37 13.09
C PRO A 193 1.99 1.13 12.97
N LEU A 194 1.01 0.81 13.83
CA LEU A 194 -0.27 1.52 13.88
C LEU A 194 -0.11 2.91 14.50
N TYR A 195 0.70 3.02 15.56
CA TYR A 195 1.04 4.31 16.17
C TYR A 195 1.77 5.22 15.18
N ASP A 196 2.76 4.68 14.44
CA ASP A 196 3.53 5.46 13.46
C ASP A 196 2.63 6.05 12.37
N ALA A 197 1.67 5.27 11.86
CA ALA A 197 0.69 5.76 10.90
C ALA A 197 -0.19 6.87 11.47
N LEU A 198 -0.66 6.73 12.71
CA LEU A 198 -1.46 7.74 13.40
C LEU A 198 -0.65 9.01 13.68
N TYR A 199 0.62 8.88 14.10
CA TYR A 199 1.51 10.02 14.32
C TYR A 199 1.77 10.82 13.04
N ASP A 200 1.96 10.14 11.90
CA ASP A 200 2.14 10.82 10.62
C ASP A 200 0.88 11.64 10.24
N MET A 201 -0.32 11.10 10.48
CA MET A 201 -1.59 11.75 10.13
C MET A 201 -1.98 12.90 11.07
N LEU A 202 -1.77 12.73 12.37
CA LEU A 202 -2.32 13.60 13.41
C LEU A 202 -1.27 14.47 14.09
N GLY A 203 0.00 14.06 14.09
CA GLY A 203 1.02 14.57 14.98
C GLY A 203 0.91 14.01 16.39
N SER A 204 2.02 14.06 17.14
CA SER A 204 2.12 13.44 18.45
C SER A 204 1.12 13.99 19.47
N GLU A 205 1.02 15.31 19.57
CA GLU A 205 0.17 15.98 20.55
C GLU A 205 -1.33 15.66 20.34
N THR A 206 -1.83 15.76 19.11
CA THR A 206 -3.23 15.47 18.79
C THR A 206 -3.55 13.99 19.01
N PHE A 207 -2.63 13.10 18.64
CA PHE A 207 -2.79 11.67 18.87
C PHE A 207 -2.91 11.34 20.38
N GLN A 208 -1.98 11.85 21.20
CA GLN A 208 -2.02 11.63 22.66
C GLN A 208 -3.30 12.14 23.28
N LYS A 209 -3.79 13.31 22.85
CA LYS A 209 -5.07 13.88 23.30
C LYS A 209 -6.26 12.98 22.93
N TYR A 210 -6.27 12.38 21.73
CA TYR A 210 -7.36 11.49 21.31
C TYR A 210 -7.30 10.14 22.05
N VAL A 211 -6.13 9.60 22.31
CA VAL A 211 -5.97 8.39 23.13
C VAL A 211 -6.42 8.63 24.55
N ALA A 212 -5.99 9.73 25.20
CA ALA A 212 -6.41 10.08 26.55
C ALA A 212 -7.92 10.27 26.71
N ARG A 213 -8.62 10.65 25.64
CA ARG A 213 -10.09 10.81 25.61
C ARG A 213 -10.83 9.54 25.21
N GLY A 214 -10.14 8.47 24.85
CA GLY A 214 -10.75 7.26 24.31
C GLY A 214 -11.33 7.42 22.90
N THR A 215 -11.02 8.53 22.19
CA THR A 215 -11.41 8.74 20.79
C THR A 215 -10.60 7.84 19.84
N ILE A 216 -9.36 7.53 20.20
CA ILE A 216 -8.53 6.55 19.51
C ILE A 216 -8.15 5.47 20.52
N GLU A 217 -8.43 4.24 20.18
CA GLU A 217 -8.06 3.05 20.94
C GLU A 217 -7.18 2.15 20.08
N VAL A 218 -6.02 1.74 20.61
CA VAL A 218 -5.15 0.76 19.99
C VAL A 218 -4.97 -0.39 20.99
N ALA A 219 -5.47 -1.58 20.63
CA ALA A 219 -5.55 -2.69 21.57
C ALA A 219 -5.38 -4.06 20.88
N PRO A 220 -4.93 -5.09 21.60
CA PRO A 220 -4.90 -6.46 21.10
C PRO A 220 -6.29 -6.97 20.71
N LEU A 221 -6.35 -7.85 19.70
CA LEU A 221 -7.60 -8.44 19.22
C LEU A 221 -8.43 -9.11 20.35
N ALA A 222 -7.78 -9.70 21.32
CA ALA A 222 -8.46 -10.36 22.45
C ALA A 222 -9.38 -9.41 23.24
N TYR A 223 -9.06 -8.11 23.28
CA TYR A 223 -9.82 -7.09 24.02
C TYR A 223 -11.11 -6.68 23.30
N MET A 224 -11.34 -7.17 22.10
CA MET A 224 -12.58 -6.95 21.33
C MET A 224 -13.71 -7.87 21.75
N ARG A 225 -13.42 -8.94 22.50
CA ARG A 225 -14.42 -9.94 22.89
C ARG A 225 -15.52 -9.34 23.75
N GLY A 226 -16.79 -9.64 23.43
CA GLY A 226 -17.96 -9.19 24.18
C GLY A 226 -18.37 -7.73 23.95
N ARG A 227 -17.67 -7.01 23.07
CA ARG A 227 -17.98 -5.61 22.74
C ARG A 227 -18.90 -5.50 21.52
N THR A 228 -19.60 -4.37 21.43
CA THR A 228 -20.23 -3.88 20.20
C THR A 228 -19.66 -2.49 19.93
N LEU A 229 -19.10 -2.31 18.74
CA LEU A 229 -18.39 -1.10 18.35
C LEU A 229 -19.32 -0.27 17.46
N ASN A 230 -20.08 0.66 18.05
CA ASN A 230 -20.92 1.59 17.33
C ASN A 230 -20.14 2.86 16.97
N ASP A 231 -20.58 3.56 15.92
CA ASP A 231 -20.09 4.85 15.45
C ASP A 231 -18.55 4.90 15.37
N SER A 232 -17.96 3.78 14.93
CA SER A 232 -16.53 3.53 15.00
C SER A 232 -15.94 3.20 13.64
N PHE A 233 -14.72 3.69 13.36
CA PHE A 233 -13.89 3.15 12.30
C PHE A 233 -12.94 2.11 12.88
N ILE A 234 -13.14 0.86 12.49
CA ILE A 234 -12.50 -0.30 13.12
C ILE A 234 -11.48 -0.88 12.14
N ILE A 235 -10.23 -1.09 12.57
CA ILE A 235 -9.18 -1.68 11.73
C ILE A 235 -8.62 -2.90 12.45
N LEU A 236 -8.60 -4.04 11.75
CA LEU A 236 -7.84 -5.23 12.12
C LEU A 236 -6.66 -5.40 11.17
N ASP A 237 -5.46 -5.21 11.68
CA ASP A 237 -4.22 -5.37 10.94
C ASP A 237 -3.60 -6.76 11.19
N GLU A 238 -2.78 -7.26 10.25
CA GLU A 238 -2.14 -8.59 10.26
C GLU A 238 -3.14 -9.74 10.50
N ALA A 239 -4.31 -9.60 9.89
CA ALA A 239 -5.44 -10.50 10.09
C ALA A 239 -5.19 -11.94 9.61
N GLN A 240 -4.18 -12.20 8.78
CA GLN A 240 -3.77 -13.55 8.39
C GLN A 240 -3.36 -14.39 9.62
N ASN A 241 -2.95 -13.73 10.69
CA ASN A 241 -2.54 -14.35 11.95
C ASN A 241 -3.69 -14.54 12.95
N THR A 242 -4.94 -14.47 12.48
CA THR A 242 -6.13 -14.86 13.25
C THR A 242 -6.56 -16.28 12.94
N THR A 243 -7.11 -16.98 13.94
CA THR A 243 -7.86 -18.21 13.67
C THR A 243 -9.27 -17.91 13.11
N PRO A 244 -9.96 -18.87 12.49
CA PRO A 244 -11.34 -18.70 12.05
C PRO A 244 -12.29 -18.21 13.15
N GLU A 245 -12.13 -18.71 14.36
CA GLU A 245 -12.95 -18.32 15.52
C GLU A 245 -12.66 -16.87 15.95
N GLN A 246 -11.40 -16.45 15.96
CA GLN A 246 -10.99 -15.09 16.27
C GLN A 246 -11.53 -14.10 15.22
N MET A 247 -11.42 -14.45 13.93
CA MET A 247 -11.94 -13.64 12.85
C MET A 247 -13.47 -13.50 12.94
N LYS A 248 -14.20 -14.58 13.15
CA LYS A 248 -15.65 -14.55 13.36
C LYS A 248 -16.02 -13.73 14.59
N MET A 249 -15.32 -13.92 15.70
CA MET A 249 -15.50 -13.14 16.90
C MET A 249 -15.34 -11.64 16.61
N PHE A 250 -14.31 -11.23 15.88
CA PHE A 250 -14.04 -9.83 15.55
C PHE A 250 -15.10 -9.25 14.59
N LEU A 251 -15.42 -9.93 13.50
CA LEU A 251 -16.43 -9.48 12.54
C LEU A 251 -17.79 -9.20 13.18
N THR A 252 -18.15 -9.98 14.21
CA THR A 252 -19.40 -9.81 14.96
C THR A 252 -19.34 -8.69 15.99
N ARG A 253 -18.26 -7.92 16.09
CA ARG A 253 -18.18 -6.67 16.89
C ARG A 253 -18.71 -5.46 16.16
N PHE A 254 -18.99 -5.59 14.88
CA PHE A 254 -19.49 -4.52 14.01
C PHE A 254 -20.82 -3.98 14.53
N GLY A 255 -20.87 -2.68 14.84
CA GLY A 255 -22.04 -1.99 15.38
C GLY A 255 -22.62 -0.99 14.38
N PHE A 256 -23.72 -0.34 14.77
CA PHE A 256 -24.38 0.67 13.95
C PHE A 256 -23.47 1.90 13.75
N GLY A 257 -23.60 2.56 12.60
CA GLY A 257 -22.81 3.75 12.27
C GLY A 257 -21.31 3.48 12.06
N SER A 258 -20.90 2.21 11.97
CA SER A 258 -19.48 1.84 11.92
C SER A 258 -19.02 1.46 10.53
N LYS A 259 -17.70 1.51 10.35
CA LYS A 259 -16.96 1.02 9.19
C LYS A 259 -15.81 0.11 9.65
N MET A 260 -15.63 -1.03 9.00
CA MET A 260 -14.60 -2.00 9.38
C MET A 260 -13.67 -2.29 8.21
N VAL A 261 -12.37 -2.25 8.47
CA VAL A 261 -11.33 -2.58 7.51
C VAL A 261 -10.44 -3.68 8.08
N ILE A 262 -10.20 -4.73 7.29
CA ILE A 262 -9.38 -5.87 7.67
C ILE A 262 -8.23 -5.95 6.67
N THR A 263 -7.00 -5.93 7.17
CA THR A 263 -5.79 -5.97 6.35
C THR A 263 -4.95 -7.19 6.68
N GLY A 264 -4.30 -7.76 5.66
CA GLY A 264 -3.37 -8.86 5.90
C GLY A 264 -2.67 -9.36 4.65
N ASP A 265 -1.65 -10.19 4.89
CA ASP A 265 -0.84 -10.85 3.87
C ASP A 265 -0.93 -12.37 4.03
N ILE A 266 -1.62 -13.03 3.12
CA ILE A 266 -1.82 -14.49 3.17
C ILE A 266 -0.56 -15.31 2.89
N THR A 267 0.55 -14.67 2.52
CA THR A 267 1.86 -15.31 2.35
C THR A 267 2.68 -15.33 3.65
N GLN A 268 2.35 -14.44 4.61
CA GLN A 268 3.04 -14.26 5.88
C GLN A 268 2.17 -14.76 7.06
N ILE A 269 1.89 -16.06 7.09
CA ILE A 269 1.07 -16.68 8.14
C ILE A 269 1.99 -17.28 9.19
N ASP A 270 1.99 -16.68 10.39
CA ASP A 270 2.79 -17.11 11.55
C ASP A 270 1.97 -17.93 12.57
N LEU A 271 0.84 -18.48 12.15
CA LEU A 271 0.03 -19.33 13.01
C LEU A 271 0.73 -20.66 13.31
N PRO A 272 0.57 -21.23 14.51
CA PRO A 272 1.10 -22.55 14.82
C PRO A 272 0.64 -23.62 13.82
N ASN A 273 1.50 -24.60 13.57
CA ASN A 273 1.27 -25.67 12.60
C ASN A 273 -0.13 -26.32 12.79
N GLY A 274 -0.85 -26.45 11.68
CA GLY A 274 -2.19 -27.07 11.61
C GLY A 274 -3.36 -26.10 11.81
N LYS A 275 -3.13 -24.81 12.10
CA LYS A 275 -4.21 -23.83 12.18
C LYS A 275 -4.44 -23.12 10.85
N ASN A 276 -5.70 -23.01 10.44
CA ASN A 276 -6.10 -22.27 9.25
C ASN A 276 -6.18 -20.78 9.54
N SER A 277 -5.80 -19.95 8.57
CA SER A 277 -5.95 -18.51 8.65
C SER A 277 -7.43 -18.09 8.55
N GLY A 278 -7.89 -17.34 9.56
CA GLY A 278 -9.22 -16.75 9.59
C GLY A 278 -9.45 -15.76 8.46
N LEU A 279 -8.41 -15.04 8.03
CA LEU A 279 -8.47 -14.12 6.89
C LEU A 279 -8.79 -14.86 5.58
N LYS A 280 -8.10 -15.97 5.30
CA LYS A 280 -8.37 -16.80 4.11
C LYS A 280 -9.82 -17.29 4.09
N GLN A 281 -10.29 -17.79 5.23
CA GLN A 281 -11.68 -18.28 5.36
C GLN A 281 -12.69 -17.13 5.21
N ALA A 282 -12.48 -15.99 5.88
CA ALA A 282 -13.38 -14.84 5.80
C ALA A 282 -13.51 -14.31 4.36
N ALA A 283 -12.40 -14.20 3.65
CA ALA A 283 -12.39 -13.76 2.26
C ALA A 283 -13.16 -14.71 1.33
N TYR A 284 -13.17 -16.00 1.62
CA TYR A 284 -13.95 -16.97 0.86
C TYR A 284 -15.44 -16.91 1.21
N VAL A 285 -15.77 -16.95 2.51
CA VAL A 285 -17.16 -17.02 3.01
C VAL A 285 -17.94 -15.75 2.71
N LEU A 286 -17.29 -14.58 2.85
CA LEU A 286 -17.95 -13.27 2.73
C LEU A 286 -17.97 -12.71 1.30
N GLN A 287 -17.44 -13.44 0.31
CA GLN A 287 -17.28 -12.95 -1.06
C GLN A 287 -18.58 -12.45 -1.71
N LYS A 288 -19.72 -13.01 -1.33
CA LYS A 288 -21.05 -12.65 -1.87
C LYS A 288 -21.92 -11.94 -0.83
N THR A 289 -21.36 -11.52 0.30
CA THR A 289 -22.13 -10.87 1.36
C THR A 289 -22.34 -9.39 1.01
N PRO A 290 -23.60 -8.91 0.94
CA PRO A 290 -23.87 -7.50 0.68
C PRO A 290 -23.18 -6.59 1.72
N GLY A 291 -22.62 -5.46 1.27
CA GLY A 291 -21.89 -4.54 2.13
C GLY A 291 -20.46 -4.94 2.47
N VAL A 292 -19.98 -6.09 2.00
CA VAL A 292 -18.59 -6.52 2.12
C VAL A 292 -17.85 -6.33 0.80
N GLY A 293 -16.72 -5.61 0.84
CA GLY A 293 -15.80 -5.44 -0.28
C GLY A 293 -14.50 -6.23 -0.04
N ILE A 294 -13.97 -6.87 -1.07
CA ILE A 294 -12.70 -7.62 -0.99
C ILE A 294 -11.78 -7.12 -2.10
N ILE A 295 -10.60 -6.64 -1.71
CA ILE A 295 -9.55 -6.19 -2.61
C ILE A 295 -8.33 -7.09 -2.47
N ARG A 296 -7.75 -7.46 -3.60
CA ARG A 296 -6.51 -8.20 -3.68
C ARG A 296 -5.45 -7.35 -4.38
N PHE A 297 -4.41 -7.02 -3.64
CA PHE A 297 -3.24 -6.32 -4.16
C PHE A 297 -2.28 -7.32 -4.80
N GLY A 298 -1.67 -6.88 -5.91
CA GLY A 298 -0.60 -7.60 -6.57
C GLY A 298 0.77 -6.98 -6.31
N GLU A 299 1.80 -7.53 -6.97
CA GLU A 299 3.16 -6.98 -6.90
C GLU A 299 3.27 -5.57 -7.51
N ALA A 300 2.45 -5.27 -8.53
CA ALA A 300 2.37 -3.94 -9.13
C ALA A 300 1.90 -2.85 -8.15
N ASP A 301 1.25 -3.24 -7.04
CA ASP A 301 0.80 -2.31 -6.00
C ASP A 301 1.83 -2.09 -4.89
N VAL A 302 2.99 -2.75 -4.95
CA VAL A 302 4.04 -2.61 -3.95
C VAL A 302 4.78 -1.29 -4.14
N VAL A 303 4.64 -0.39 -3.19
CA VAL A 303 5.31 0.91 -3.15
C VAL A 303 6.45 0.85 -2.12
N ARG A 304 7.67 0.67 -2.60
CA ARG A 304 8.86 0.53 -1.76
C ARG A 304 10.04 1.32 -2.32
N HIS A 305 10.98 1.65 -1.44
CA HIS A 305 12.26 2.21 -1.88
C HIS A 305 13.02 1.19 -2.72
N GLU A 306 13.67 1.61 -3.81
CA GLU A 306 14.34 0.72 -4.78
C GLU A 306 15.35 -0.23 -4.13
N ILE A 307 16.13 0.27 -3.16
CA ILE A 307 17.09 -0.59 -2.44
C ILE A 307 16.38 -1.70 -1.65
N VAL A 308 15.21 -1.45 -1.07
CA VAL A 308 14.44 -2.46 -0.33
C VAL A 308 13.91 -3.52 -1.30
N ALA A 309 13.41 -3.10 -2.47
CA ALA A 309 12.98 -4.02 -3.52
C ALA A 309 14.15 -4.87 -4.06
N ALA A 310 15.34 -4.27 -4.21
CA ALA A 310 16.56 -4.98 -4.62
C ALA A 310 17.01 -6.01 -3.58
N ILE A 311 16.98 -5.65 -2.29
CA ILE A 311 17.31 -6.57 -1.19
C ILE A 311 16.36 -7.77 -1.18
N ILE A 312 15.06 -7.55 -1.27
CA ILE A 312 14.05 -8.63 -1.28
C ILE A 312 14.31 -9.58 -2.44
N ARG A 313 14.47 -9.06 -3.66
CA ARG A 313 14.78 -9.88 -4.85
C ARG A 313 16.06 -10.69 -4.69
N ALA A 314 17.08 -10.14 -4.03
CA ALA A 314 18.33 -10.85 -3.78
C ALA A 314 18.12 -12.06 -2.84
N TYR A 315 17.32 -11.91 -1.77
CA TYR A 315 16.96 -12.99 -0.87
C TYR A 315 16.10 -14.04 -1.55
N GLU A 316 15.05 -13.67 -2.27
CA GLU A 316 14.19 -14.58 -3.02
C GLU A 316 14.97 -15.43 -4.03
N ASN A 317 15.91 -14.81 -4.75
CA ASN A 317 16.80 -15.50 -5.67
C ASN A 317 17.74 -16.49 -4.94
N TYR A 318 18.24 -16.14 -3.77
CA TYR A 318 19.07 -17.02 -2.95
C TYR A 318 18.25 -18.22 -2.45
N ASP A 319 17.08 -18.01 -1.90
CA ASP A 319 16.20 -19.06 -1.38
C ASP A 319 15.75 -20.03 -2.50
N SER A 320 15.38 -19.48 -3.66
CA SER A 320 15.03 -20.28 -4.84
C SER A 320 16.18 -21.18 -5.33
N ARG A 321 17.41 -20.67 -5.32
CA ARG A 321 18.62 -21.48 -5.67
C ARG A 321 18.87 -22.59 -4.65
N ARG A 322 18.71 -22.26 -3.36
CA ARG A 322 18.89 -23.22 -2.26
C ARG A 322 17.83 -24.33 -2.28
N GLN A 323 16.59 -23.99 -2.63
CA GLN A 323 15.52 -24.97 -2.77
C GLN A 323 15.79 -25.94 -3.93
N LYS A 324 16.18 -25.42 -5.10
CA LYS A 324 16.55 -26.23 -6.26
C LYS A 324 17.75 -27.16 -5.99
N GLN A 325 18.74 -26.71 -5.22
CA GLN A 325 19.87 -27.56 -4.80
C GLN A 325 19.41 -28.69 -3.88
N ARG A 326 18.53 -28.42 -2.90
CA ARG A 326 18.01 -29.45 -2.00
C ARG A 326 17.16 -30.48 -2.73
N GLU A 327 16.36 -30.07 -3.71
CA GLU A 327 15.57 -30.97 -4.55
C GLU A 327 16.49 -31.88 -5.40
N ALA A 328 17.53 -31.32 -6.01
CA ALA A 328 18.52 -32.08 -6.78
C ALA A 328 19.32 -33.07 -5.92
N ASP A 329 19.68 -32.69 -4.69
CA ASP A 329 20.37 -33.57 -3.74
C ASP A 329 19.46 -34.72 -3.24
N ASN A 330 18.18 -34.45 -3.04
CA ASN A 330 17.20 -35.47 -2.67
C ASN A 330 16.93 -36.48 -3.81
N ASP A 331 16.83 -36.01 -5.06
CA ASP A 331 16.65 -36.87 -6.22
C ASP A 331 17.88 -37.78 -6.45
N ASN A 332 19.08 -37.27 -6.23
CA ASN A 332 20.33 -38.05 -6.30
C ASN A 332 20.46 -39.08 -5.16
N ASN A 333 19.83 -38.86 -3.99
CA ASN A 333 19.84 -39.81 -2.89
C ASN A 333 18.71 -40.86 -2.99
N ALA A 334 17.60 -40.56 -3.68
CA ALA A 334 16.50 -41.50 -3.91
C ALA A 334 16.80 -42.49 -5.05
N GLY A 335 17.83 -42.27 -5.88
CA GLY A 335 18.28 -43.12 -6.96
C GLY A 335 19.40 -44.08 -6.59
N LYS A 336 19.85 -44.11 -5.33
CA LYS A 336 20.79 -45.10 -4.78
C LYS A 336 20.06 -46.05 -3.81
#